data_5d0b37f6aab8cc03a37b3aad703bc75b
#
_entry.id   5d0b37f6aab8cc03a37b3aad703bc75b
#
_cell.length_a   1.000
_cell.length_b   1.000
_cell.length_c   1.000
_cell.angle_alpha   90.00
_cell.angle_beta   90.00
_cell.angle_gamma   90.00
#
_symmetry.space_group_name_H-M   'P 1'
#
loop_
_entity.id
_entity.type
_entity.pdbx_description
1 polymer ?
#
loop_
_entity_poly.entity_id
_entity_poly.type
_entity_poly.pdbx_seq_one_letter_code
_entity_poly.pdbx_strand_id
1 'polypeptide(L)'
;SPKLDEIRIPHQKKFATIYDYYATAMHEAAHSTLHASRLNRTEALGQRWGDEAYAVEELRAEIASAILASETGVPMSQDPKHLENHAAYLRSWIKAIKNDPMAIFSAAKDADLMANYMLELERERTALTPHKEWLAEHENAKEIATVR
;
A
#
# COMPACT_ATOMS: atom_id res chain seq x y z
N SER A 1 -2.23 1.31 12.52
CA SER A 1 -2.00 1.83 13.89
C SER A 1 -0.51 2.00 14.17
N PRO A 2 0.03 3.21 14.00
CA PRO A 2 1.48 3.45 14.21
C PRO A 2 1.96 3.16 15.63
N LYS A 3 1.09 3.34 16.64
CA LYS A 3 1.44 3.09 18.04
C LYS A 3 1.60 1.60 18.38
N LEU A 4 0.87 0.74 17.71
CA LEU A 4 0.88 -0.70 17.95
C LEU A 4 1.69 -1.45 16.89
N ASP A 5 2.17 -0.73 15.87
CA ASP A 5 2.81 -1.29 14.69
C ASP A 5 1.98 -2.41 14.04
N GLU A 6 0.68 -2.14 13.89
CA GLU A 6 -0.29 -3.09 13.36
C GLU A 6 -0.98 -2.56 12.11
N ILE A 7 -1.12 -3.39 11.10
CA ILE A 7 -2.00 -3.16 9.96
C ILE A 7 -3.34 -3.84 10.26
N ARG A 8 -4.45 -3.11 10.10
CA ARG A 8 -5.81 -3.64 10.25
C ARG A 8 -6.60 -3.37 9.00
N ILE A 9 -6.92 -4.42 8.27
CA ILE A 9 -7.78 -4.35 7.08
C ILE A 9 -9.03 -5.20 7.31
N PRO A 10 -10.17 -4.83 6.69
CA PRO A 10 -11.36 -5.66 6.72
C PRO A 10 -11.09 -7.04 6.13
N HIS A 11 -11.89 -8.03 6.56
CA HIS A 11 -11.80 -9.36 5.98
C HIS A 11 -12.08 -9.31 4.46
N GLN A 12 -11.34 -10.08 3.67
CA GLN A 12 -11.39 -10.12 2.20
C GLN A 12 -12.83 -10.17 1.64
N LYS A 13 -13.73 -10.92 2.26
CA LYS A 13 -15.15 -11.03 1.86
C LYS A 13 -15.94 -9.70 1.91
N LYS A 14 -15.40 -8.66 2.51
CA LYS A 14 -16.02 -7.33 2.57
C LYS A 14 -15.66 -6.43 1.38
N PHE A 15 -14.77 -6.87 0.54
CA PHE A 15 -14.38 -6.15 -0.67
C PHE A 15 -15.19 -6.64 -1.88
N ALA A 16 -15.44 -5.74 -2.82
CA ALA A 16 -16.16 -6.06 -4.04
C ALA A 16 -15.39 -7.04 -4.92
N THR A 17 -14.07 -6.90 -4.96
CA THR A 17 -13.16 -7.79 -5.68
C THR A 17 -11.94 -8.15 -4.84
N ILE A 18 -11.26 -9.24 -5.23
CA ILE A 18 -10.00 -9.64 -4.63
C ILE A 18 -8.91 -8.58 -4.86
N TYR A 19 -9.00 -7.85 -5.96
CA TYR A 19 -8.06 -6.79 -6.31
C TYR A 19 -8.19 -5.60 -5.38
N ASP A 20 -9.42 -5.20 -5.01
CA ASP A 20 -9.66 -4.12 -4.05
C ASP A 20 -9.07 -4.47 -2.67
N TYR A 21 -9.15 -5.75 -2.28
CA TYR A 21 -8.51 -6.23 -1.06
C TYR A 21 -7.00 -6.07 -1.13
N TYR A 22 -6.36 -6.53 -2.20
CA TYR A 22 -4.91 -6.44 -2.34
C TYR A 22 -4.43 -5.00 -2.50
N ALA A 23 -5.13 -4.17 -3.24
CA ALA A 23 -4.81 -2.75 -3.37
C ALA A 23 -4.84 -2.05 -2.00
N THR A 24 -5.89 -2.30 -1.20
CA THR A 24 -5.97 -1.78 0.18
C THR A 24 -4.84 -2.34 1.04
N ALA A 25 -4.54 -3.63 0.95
CA ALA A 25 -3.46 -4.25 1.72
C ALA A 25 -2.09 -3.64 1.39
N MET A 26 -1.81 -3.39 0.11
CA MET A 26 -0.58 -2.76 -0.35
C MET A 26 -0.48 -1.30 0.11
N HIS A 27 -1.57 -0.55 0.06
CA HIS A 27 -1.64 0.82 0.55
C HIS A 27 -1.34 0.90 2.06
N GLU A 28 -2.00 0.09 2.87
CA GLU A 28 -1.76 0.04 4.31
C GLU A 28 -0.34 -0.48 4.65
N ALA A 29 0.16 -1.43 3.87
CA ALA A 29 1.53 -1.92 4.02
C ALA A 29 2.55 -0.83 3.66
N ALA A 30 2.28 -0.02 2.65
CA ALA A 30 3.12 1.13 2.30
C ALA A 30 3.20 2.13 3.47
N HIS A 31 2.08 2.47 4.12
CA HIS A 31 2.08 3.28 5.33
C HIS A 31 2.92 2.66 6.46
N SER A 32 2.91 1.33 6.59
CA SER A 32 3.69 0.67 7.63
C SER A 32 5.19 0.94 7.54
N THR A 33 5.71 1.22 6.35
CA THR A 33 7.13 1.53 6.13
C THR A 33 7.59 2.81 6.84
N LEU A 34 6.67 3.63 7.27
CA LEU A 34 6.90 4.88 8.03
C LEU A 34 7.51 4.62 9.42
N HIS A 35 7.33 3.43 10.00
CA HIS A 35 7.82 3.10 11.33
C HIS A 35 9.35 3.23 11.45
N ALA A 36 9.82 3.60 12.66
CA ALA A 36 11.23 3.85 12.95
C ALA A 36 12.16 2.65 12.67
N SER A 37 11.64 1.43 12.81
CA SER A 37 12.40 0.20 12.50
C SER A 37 12.47 -0.13 11.01
N ARG A 38 11.81 0.63 10.15
CA ARG A 38 11.78 0.45 8.69
C ARG A 38 12.41 1.66 7.99
N LEU A 39 11.65 2.44 7.24
CA LEU A 39 12.20 3.62 6.55
C LEU A 39 12.29 4.87 7.43
N ASN A 40 11.81 4.81 8.67
CA ASN A 40 11.94 5.87 9.68
C ASN A 40 11.46 7.25 9.19
N ARG A 41 10.27 7.31 8.57
CA ARG A 41 9.64 8.56 8.10
C ARG A 41 8.66 9.09 9.17
N THR A 42 9.08 9.08 10.43
CA THR A 42 8.23 9.35 11.59
C THR A 42 7.77 10.81 11.69
N GLU A 43 8.35 11.71 10.91
CA GLU A 43 7.90 13.10 10.79
C GLU A 43 6.46 13.22 10.23
N ALA A 44 6.01 12.21 9.50
CA ALA A 44 4.62 12.12 9.04
C ALA A 44 3.64 11.64 10.13
N LEU A 45 4.15 11.15 11.29
CA LEU A 45 3.32 10.71 12.41
C LEU A 45 2.72 11.91 13.15
N GLY A 46 1.47 11.77 13.55
CA GLY A 46 0.78 12.78 14.34
C GLY A 46 0.14 13.90 13.54
N GLN A 47 0.22 13.86 12.24
CA GLN A 47 -0.52 14.76 11.35
C GLN A 47 -2.03 14.49 11.47
N ARG A 48 -2.81 15.56 11.42
CA ARG A 48 -4.26 15.44 11.50
C ARG A 48 -4.82 15.19 10.09
N TRP A 49 -5.91 14.45 10.05
CA TRP A 49 -6.67 14.28 8.83
C TRP A 49 -7.02 15.63 8.21
N GLY A 50 -6.65 15.85 6.93
CA GLY A 50 -6.85 17.11 6.24
C GLY A 50 -5.66 18.07 6.25
N ASP A 51 -4.60 17.78 7.01
CA ASP A 51 -3.34 18.53 6.95
C ASP A 51 -2.59 18.23 5.65
N GLU A 52 -1.78 19.18 5.19
CA GLU A 52 -1.00 19.05 3.95
C GLU A 52 -0.01 17.88 4.02
N ALA A 53 0.66 17.71 5.17
CA ALA A 53 1.59 16.60 5.40
C ALA A 53 0.87 15.22 5.38
N TYR A 54 -0.35 15.14 5.88
CA TYR A 54 -1.19 13.95 5.76
C TYR A 54 -1.50 13.65 4.29
N ALA A 55 -1.91 14.67 3.52
CA ALA A 55 -2.21 14.51 2.10
C ALA A 55 -1.00 14.01 1.29
N VAL A 56 0.21 14.47 1.63
CA VAL A 56 1.45 14.01 0.99
C VAL A 56 1.76 12.55 1.36
N GLU A 57 1.54 12.13 2.60
CA GLU A 57 1.74 10.73 3.01
C GLU A 57 0.73 9.79 2.33
N GLU A 58 -0.53 10.18 2.18
CA GLU A 58 -1.52 9.44 1.40
C GLU A 58 -1.09 9.30 -0.07
N LEU A 59 -0.58 10.37 -0.67
CA LEU A 59 -0.06 10.35 -2.04
C LEU A 59 1.12 9.38 -2.18
N ARG A 60 2.05 9.35 -1.21
CA ARG A 60 3.15 8.40 -1.17
C ARG A 60 2.66 6.95 -1.15
N ALA A 61 1.74 6.65 -0.24
CA ALA A 61 1.18 5.31 -0.08
C ALA A 61 0.42 4.86 -1.34
N GLU A 62 -0.31 5.75 -1.99
CA GLU A 62 -1.03 5.46 -3.21
C GLU A 62 -0.08 5.15 -4.38
N ILE A 63 0.96 5.96 -4.58
CA ILE A 63 1.95 5.71 -5.63
C ILE A 63 2.70 4.40 -5.34
N ALA A 64 3.10 4.15 -4.09
CA ALA A 64 3.79 2.91 -3.71
C ALA A 64 2.91 1.68 -3.95
N SER A 65 1.63 1.75 -3.61
CA SER A 65 0.65 0.68 -3.87
C SER A 65 0.49 0.40 -5.36
N ALA A 66 0.49 1.44 -6.20
CA ALA A 66 0.43 1.28 -7.65
C ALA A 66 1.71 0.62 -8.22
N ILE A 67 2.89 0.99 -7.72
CA ILE A 67 4.16 0.35 -8.09
C ILE A 67 4.13 -1.14 -7.70
N LEU A 68 3.73 -1.44 -6.45
CA LEU A 68 3.63 -2.81 -5.96
C LEU A 68 2.64 -3.66 -6.77
N ALA A 69 1.48 -3.09 -7.11
CA ALA A 69 0.49 -3.77 -7.96
C ALA A 69 1.07 -4.11 -9.33
N SER A 70 1.83 -3.19 -9.94
CA SER A 70 2.51 -3.40 -11.22
C SER A 70 3.56 -4.52 -11.13
N GLU A 71 4.41 -4.49 -10.09
CA GLU A 71 5.50 -5.46 -9.91
C GLU A 71 4.98 -6.86 -9.54
N THR A 72 3.87 -6.94 -8.82
CA THR A 72 3.28 -8.22 -8.39
C THR A 72 2.23 -8.77 -9.36
N GLY A 73 1.91 -8.04 -10.42
CA GLY A 73 0.92 -8.45 -11.41
C GLY A 73 -0.53 -8.39 -10.90
N VAL A 74 -0.79 -7.66 -9.81
CA VAL A 74 -2.15 -7.41 -9.35
C VAL A 74 -2.79 -6.36 -10.24
N PRO A 75 -3.87 -6.66 -10.98
CA PRO A 75 -4.51 -5.69 -11.86
C PRO A 75 -5.10 -4.54 -11.05
N MET A 76 -5.03 -3.34 -11.60
CA MET A 76 -5.73 -2.19 -11.02
C MET A 76 -7.24 -2.40 -11.14
N SER A 77 -7.97 -2.03 -10.07
CA SER A 77 -9.44 -2.06 -10.11
C SER A 77 -9.97 -1.16 -11.22
N GLN A 78 -10.90 -1.69 -12.01
CA GLN A 78 -11.64 -0.93 -13.02
C GLN A 78 -13.03 -0.52 -12.51
N ASP A 79 -13.33 -0.72 -11.22
CA ASP A 79 -14.61 -0.33 -10.62
C ASP A 79 -14.75 1.21 -10.65
N PRO A 80 -15.81 1.75 -11.28
CA PRO A 80 -16.07 3.19 -11.28
C PRO A 80 -16.14 3.81 -9.89
N LYS A 81 -16.65 3.09 -8.88
CA LYS A 81 -16.68 3.56 -7.49
C LYS A 81 -15.29 3.71 -6.89
N HIS A 82 -14.37 2.85 -7.26
CA HIS A 82 -12.98 2.96 -6.86
C HIS A 82 -12.36 4.24 -7.43
N LEU A 83 -12.61 4.52 -8.70
CA LEU A 83 -12.18 5.77 -9.37
C LEU A 83 -12.81 7.02 -8.74
N GLU A 84 -14.07 6.98 -8.31
CA GLU A 84 -14.72 8.10 -7.61
C GLU A 84 -14.08 8.39 -6.25
N ASN A 85 -13.73 7.35 -5.48
CA ASN A 85 -13.01 7.50 -4.23
C ASN A 85 -11.62 8.11 -4.45
N HIS A 86 -10.87 7.65 -5.45
CA HIS A 86 -9.60 8.24 -5.85
C HIS A 86 -9.75 9.71 -6.27
N ALA A 87 -10.83 10.08 -6.95
CA ALA A 87 -11.10 11.47 -7.34
C ALA A 87 -11.28 12.40 -6.13
N ALA A 88 -11.78 11.90 -5.00
CA ALA A 88 -11.89 12.67 -3.76
C ALA A 88 -10.49 12.92 -3.15
N TYR A 89 -9.63 11.91 -3.12
CA TYR A 89 -8.23 12.04 -2.69
C TYR A 89 -7.43 12.95 -3.62
N LEU A 90 -7.59 12.82 -4.93
CA LEU A 90 -6.93 13.67 -5.92
C LEU A 90 -7.19 15.17 -5.68
N ARG A 91 -8.39 15.56 -5.26
CA ARG A 91 -8.70 16.96 -4.92
C ARG A 91 -7.88 17.45 -3.73
N SER A 92 -7.69 16.61 -2.71
CA SER A 92 -6.86 16.92 -1.56
C SER A 92 -5.39 17.05 -1.95
N TRP A 93 -4.89 16.13 -2.78
CA TRP A 93 -3.51 16.16 -3.29
C TRP A 93 -3.24 17.36 -4.19
N ILE A 94 -4.18 17.71 -5.09
CA ILE A 94 -4.06 18.91 -5.94
C ILE A 94 -3.93 20.17 -5.08
N LYS A 95 -4.64 20.25 -3.96
CA LYS A 95 -4.52 21.38 -3.03
C LYS A 95 -3.13 21.44 -2.38
N ALA A 96 -2.60 20.30 -1.93
CA ALA A 96 -1.26 20.21 -1.37
C ALA A 96 -0.18 20.55 -2.43
N ILE A 97 -0.28 19.98 -3.64
CA ILE A 97 0.67 20.18 -4.75
C ILE A 97 0.62 21.63 -5.29
N LYS A 98 -0.52 22.32 -5.22
CA LYS A 98 -0.60 23.75 -5.65
C LYS A 98 0.32 24.66 -4.85
N ASN A 99 0.56 24.35 -3.59
CA ASN A 99 1.46 25.11 -2.74
C ASN A 99 2.93 24.73 -2.97
N ASP A 100 3.19 23.48 -3.32
CA ASP A 100 4.52 22.98 -3.68
C ASP A 100 4.42 21.97 -4.85
N PRO A 101 4.60 22.42 -6.11
CA PRO A 101 4.59 21.53 -7.27
C PRO A 101 5.68 20.45 -7.24
N MET A 102 6.76 20.67 -6.48
CA MET A 102 7.83 19.67 -6.33
C MET A 102 7.47 18.55 -5.38
N ALA A 103 6.43 18.72 -4.57
CA ALA A 103 5.95 17.70 -3.62
C ALA A 103 5.60 16.37 -4.31
N ILE A 104 5.10 16.40 -5.56
CA ILE A 104 4.79 15.18 -6.32
C ILE A 104 6.06 14.36 -6.63
N PHE A 105 7.17 15.02 -6.98
CA PHE A 105 8.43 14.33 -7.28
C PHE A 105 9.06 13.76 -6.00
N SER A 106 8.96 14.50 -4.90
CA SER A 106 9.39 14.01 -3.59
C SER A 106 8.54 12.82 -3.15
N ALA A 107 7.21 12.90 -3.29
CA ALA A 107 6.31 11.80 -2.96
C ALA A 107 6.57 10.56 -3.83
N ALA A 108 6.82 10.73 -5.13
CA ALA A 108 7.14 9.62 -6.03
C ALA A 108 8.47 8.95 -5.67
N LYS A 109 9.49 9.72 -5.31
CA LYS A 109 10.79 9.20 -4.84
C LYS A 109 10.62 8.38 -3.54
N ASP A 110 9.87 8.91 -2.59
CA ASP A 110 9.61 8.21 -1.33
C ASP A 110 8.77 6.94 -1.57
N ALA A 111 7.80 7.00 -2.47
CA ALA A 111 6.98 5.85 -2.85
C ALA A 111 7.81 4.73 -3.51
N ASP A 112 8.79 5.08 -4.34
CA ASP A 112 9.72 4.11 -4.93
C ASP A 112 10.56 3.43 -3.84
N LEU A 113 11.08 4.19 -2.87
CA LEU A 113 11.78 3.63 -1.71
C LEU A 113 10.89 2.69 -0.88
N MET A 114 9.62 3.05 -0.67
CA MET A 114 8.65 2.23 0.05
C MET A 114 8.40 0.90 -0.67
N ALA A 115 8.13 0.96 -1.98
CA ALA A 115 7.87 -0.21 -2.79
C ALA A 115 9.09 -1.14 -2.86
N ASN A 116 10.28 -0.58 -3.11
CA ASN A 116 11.53 -1.35 -3.17
C ASN A 116 11.84 -2.03 -1.83
N TYR A 117 11.65 -1.34 -0.70
CA TYR A 117 11.81 -1.93 0.63
C TYR A 117 10.91 -3.16 0.82
N MET A 118 9.64 -3.06 0.45
CA MET A 118 8.68 -4.16 0.58
C MET A 118 9.00 -5.33 -0.35
N LEU A 119 9.40 -5.06 -1.60
CA LEU A 119 9.81 -6.08 -2.56
C LEU A 119 11.10 -6.79 -2.12
N GLU A 120 12.00 -6.07 -1.46
CA GLU A 120 13.24 -6.64 -0.94
C GLU A 120 12.98 -7.59 0.23
N LEU A 121 12.10 -7.21 1.17
CA LEU A 121 11.63 -8.11 2.24
C LEU A 121 11.00 -9.39 1.70
N GLU A 122 10.23 -9.29 0.63
CA GLU A 122 9.63 -10.48 -0.01
C GLU A 122 10.71 -11.37 -0.66
N ARG A 123 11.69 -10.79 -1.31
CA ARG A 123 12.82 -11.53 -1.89
C ARG A 123 13.63 -12.25 -0.82
N GLU A 124 13.92 -11.58 0.30
CA GLU A 124 14.62 -12.17 1.44
C GLU A 124 13.82 -13.32 2.04
N ARG A 125 12.52 -13.13 2.26
CA ARG A 125 11.62 -14.17 2.75
C ARG A 125 11.61 -15.38 1.83
N THR A 126 11.50 -15.16 0.53
CA THR A 126 11.48 -16.24 -0.47
C THR A 126 12.81 -16.97 -0.55
N ALA A 127 13.92 -16.28 -0.33
CA ALA A 127 15.25 -16.90 -0.28
C ALA A 127 15.46 -17.75 0.98
N LEU A 128 14.84 -17.35 2.11
CA LEU A 128 14.92 -18.08 3.39
C LEU A 128 13.96 -19.27 3.47
N THR A 129 12.83 -19.20 2.75
CA THR A 129 11.83 -20.28 2.73
C THR A 129 11.83 -20.91 1.34
N PRO A 130 12.36 -22.13 1.18
CA PRO A 130 12.30 -22.83 -0.10
C PRO A 130 10.87 -22.86 -0.63
N HIS A 131 10.69 -22.56 -1.90
CA HIS A 131 9.37 -22.46 -2.54
C HIS A 131 8.47 -23.69 -2.31
N LYS A 132 9.06 -24.87 -2.16
CA LYS A 132 8.34 -26.12 -1.85
C LYS A 132 7.70 -26.12 -0.45
N GLU A 133 8.38 -25.58 0.56
CA GLU A 133 7.84 -25.49 1.92
C GLU A 133 6.73 -24.44 2.00
N TRP A 134 6.93 -23.30 1.33
CA TRP A 134 5.88 -22.29 1.25
C TRP A 134 4.61 -22.82 0.55
N LEU A 135 4.76 -23.58 -0.55
CA LEU A 135 3.63 -24.19 -1.24
C LEU A 135 2.92 -25.23 -0.37
N ALA A 136 3.64 -26.04 0.41
CA ALA A 136 3.05 -27.03 1.30
C ALA A 136 2.25 -26.39 2.44
N GLU A 137 2.75 -25.29 3.02
CA GLU A 137 2.05 -24.55 4.06
C GLU A 137 0.79 -23.81 3.53
N HIS A 138 0.77 -23.45 2.23
CA HIS A 138 -0.30 -22.67 1.60
C HIS A 138 -1.13 -23.49 0.59
N GLU A 139 -0.92 -24.80 0.49
CA GLU A 139 -1.73 -25.68 -0.38
C GLU A 139 -3.22 -25.64 0.00
N ASN A 140 -3.52 -25.49 1.29
CA ASN A 140 -4.88 -25.26 1.79
C ASN A 140 -5.48 -23.90 1.35
N ALA A 141 -4.67 -22.93 0.97
CA ALA A 141 -5.16 -21.66 0.44
C ALA A 141 -5.71 -21.80 -0.99
N LYS A 142 -5.27 -22.81 -1.75
CA LYS A 142 -5.82 -23.10 -3.09
C LYS A 142 -7.22 -23.70 -3.02
N GLU A 143 -7.54 -24.49 -2.00
CA GLU A 143 -8.90 -25.01 -1.79
C GLU A 143 -9.90 -23.88 -1.51
N ILE A 144 -9.48 -22.83 -0.81
CA ILE A 144 -10.32 -21.67 -0.51
C ILE A 144 -10.58 -20.82 -1.76
N ALA A 145 -9.65 -20.80 -2.71
CA ALA A 145 -9.78 -20.06 -3.98
C ALA A 145 -10.63 -20.80 -5.02
N THR A 146 -10.91 -22.09 -4.81
CA THR A 146 -11.66 -22.92 -5.77
C THR A 146 -13.13 -23.15 -5.38
N VAL A 147 -13.57 -22.65 -4.23
CA VAL A 147 -14.98 -22.69 -3.84
C VAL A 147 -15.67 -21.48 -4.45
N ARG A 148 -16.46 -21.78 -5.48
CA ARG A 148 -17.35 -20.92 -6.26
C ARG A 148 -18.29 -20.05 -5.42
#